data_95da70e222827914b3655361d02fd647
#
_entry.id   95da70e222827914b3655361d02fd647
#
_cell.length_a   1.000
_cell.length_b   1.000
_cell.length_c   1.000
_cell.angle_alpha   90.00
_cell.angle_beta   90.00
_cell.angle_gamma   90.00
#
_symmetry.space_group_name_H-M   'P 1'
#
loop_
_entity.id
_entity.type
_entity.pdbx_description
1 polymer ?
#
loop_
_entity_poly.entity_id
_entity_poly.type
_entity_poly.pdbx_seq_one_letter_code
_entity_poly.pdbx_strand_id
1 'polypeptide(L)'
;MNHMDNSPSPARWFRVLKRSMTGESRSRKPSTFSLCEEILKTLRESFSSGRTRPYSFRISQLEAILEMLEKHEMEIVGALEKDMSRPKFETVFCEITMIKNEALYAIKNLESWMQHEPVKKNMISFLDNCFVRKEPVGVVLVIGGSSFPVQLSLIPVIGAVAAGNCVILKPSETSSHIMDLLHTIFPLYLDNSCYHLLSGGHIELLEILENKFDYIFYTGCTMTGRQVMQAAAKHITPVSLVLGGKNPCYVDKTCDLPQAARRIAWARFMNAGQNSMAPEYILCHPETRDNLIHALGCCVQEFYGNNPKESLHYGRIASIEQYKKVKDFLCCGHVAFGGETDDGERYIAPTVLTNVKESDPVMQQEILGPVLPVLTIQTLEEAIDLINKKGRPLAIYVYSDNPQVICEIMERTCSGSFCSNDSMIQSLYTGLPCGGIGNSGVGIYGGKYSFDTFSHSRACLLRSNAVECITYLRYPPYAEKQLMLLKWASTLSKKNTWCQIL
;
A
#
# COMPACT_ATOMS: atom_id res chain seq x y z
N MET A 1 -6.57 0.40 -48.49
CA MET A 1 -7.83 0.20 -47.77
C MET A 1 -7.65 0.83 -46.40
N ASN A 2 -8.26 2.01 -46.22
CA ASN A 2 -8.09 2.85 -45.03
C ASN A 2 -8.94 2.31 -43.90
N HIS A 3 -8.34 1.82 -42.83
CA HIS A 3 -9.05 1.63 -41.57
C HIS A 3 -9.11 2.99 -40.89
N MET A 4 -10.32 3.59 -40.87
CA MET A 4 -10.65 4.77 -40.09
C MET A 4 -10.58 4.38 -38.60
N ASP A 5 -9.69 5.03 -37.87
CA ASP A 5 -9.55 4.99 -36.42
C ASP A 5 -10.76 5.72 -35.79
N ASN A 6 -11.70 4.96 -35.23
CA ASN A 6 -12.91 5.46 -34.57
C ASN A 6 -12.70 5.69 -33.06
N SER A 7 -11.52 6.19 -32.65
CA SER A 7 -11.31 6.61 -31.28
C SER A 7 -12.02 7.95 -31.02
N PRO A 8 -12.86 8.08 -30.00
CA PRO A 8 -13.50 9.35 -29.67
C PRO A 8 -12.45 10.37 -29.25
N SER A 9 -12.43 11.51 -29.95
CA SER A 9 -11.45 12.56 -29.71
C SER A 9 -11.52 13.10 -28.27
N PRO A 10 -10.38 13.53 -27.67
CA PRO A 10 -10.34 14.12 -26.33
C PRO A 10 -11.31 15.30 -26.13
N ALA A 11 -11.66 15.99 -27.19
CA ALA A 11 -12.60 17.11 -27.19
C ALA A 11 -14.05 16.74 -26.78
N ARG A 12 -14.46 15.49 -26.91
CA ARG A 12 -15.82 15.05 -26.53
C ARG A 12 -15.95 14.91 -25.01
N TRP A 13 -14.89 14.46 -24.32
CA TRP A 13 -14.86 14.33 -22.87
C TRP A 13 -14.76 15.68 -22.15
N PHE A 14 -13.99 16.62 -22.70
CA PHE A 14 -13.95 18.01 -22.20
C PHE A 14 -15.32 18.72 -22.30
N ARG A 15 -16.18 18.37 -23.26
CA ARG A 15 -17.53 18.91 -23.35
C ARG A 15 -18.47 18.37 -22.26
N VAL A 16 -18.33 17.13 -21.85
CA VAL A 16 -19.12 16.56 -20.74
C VAL A 16 -18.74 17.24 -19.43
N LEU A 17 -17.44 17.43 -19.19
CA LEU A 17 -16.94 18.10 -17.97
C LEU A 17 -17.25 19.63 -17.99
N LYS A 18 -17.11 20.33 -19.14
CA LYS A 18 -17.48 21.75 -19.25
C LYS A 18 -18.98 22.02 -19.11
N ARG A 19 -19.86 21.10 -19.53
CA ARG A 19 -21.31 21.25 -19.34
C ARG A 19 -21.72 21.21 -17.86
N SER A 20 -20.89 20.64 -16.98
CA SER A 20 -21.15 20.66 -15.53
C SER A 20 -20.75 21.97 -14.87
N MET A 21 -19.98 22.85 -15.55
CA MET A 21 -19.47 24.11 -15.00
C MET A 21 -20.16 25.38 -15.51
N THR A 22 -20.99 25.31 -16.59
CA THR A 22 -21.80 26.45 -17.06
C THR A 22 -23.26 26.22 -16.71
N GLY A 23 -23.72 27.02 -15.73
CA GLY A 23 -25.11 26.94 -15.24
C GLY A 23 -26.15 27.31 -16.28
N GLU A 24 -26.60 26.33 -17.04
CA GLU A 24 -27.86 26.40 -17.83
C GLU A 24 -28.66 25.11 -17.61
N SER A 25 -29.87 25.30 -17.08
CA SER A 25 -30.91 24.32 -16.72
C SER A 25 -30.56 23.40 -15.54
N ARG A 26 -31.47 23.33 -14.55
CA ARG A 26 -31.50 22.37 -13.45
C ARG A 26 -31.67 20.92 -13.96
N SER A 27 -30.74 20.37 -14.71
CA SER A 27 -30.57 18.94 -14.83
C SER A 27 -29.78 18.52 -13.56
N ARG A 28 -30.33 17.62 -12.76
CA ARG A 28 -29.66 16.99 -11.65
C ARG A 28 -28.26 16.52 -12.14
N LYS A 29 -27.19 16.97 -11.52
CA LYS A 29 -25.84 16.39 -11.76
C LYS A 29 -26.02 14.86 -11.69
N PRO A 30 -25.46 14.09 -12.64
CA PRO A 30 -25.49 12.64 -12.53
C PRO A 30 -24.87 12.25 -11.17
N SER A 31 -25.47 11.27 -10.49
CA SER A 31 -24.89 10.75 -9.23
C SER A 31 -23.52 10.19 -9.52
N THR A 32 -22.64 10.19 -8.53
CA THR A 32 -21.29 9.58 -8.66
C THR A 32 -21.39 8.11 -9.07
N PHE A 33 -22.44 7.43 -8.62
CA PHE A 33 -22.76 6.07 -9.04
C PHE A 33 -22.93 5.96 -10.58
N SER A 34 -23.78 6.78 -11.19
CA SER A 34 -24.04 6.71 -12.63
C SER A 34 -22.83 7.13 -13.47
N LEU A 35 -22.05 8.11 -13.02
CA LEU A 35 -20.80 8.48 -13.67
C LEU A 35 -19.78 7.32 -13.63
N CYS A 36 -19.66 6.67 -12.49
CA CYS A 36 -18.78 5.51 -12.32
C CYS A 36 -19.22 4.35 -13.22
N GLU A 37 -20.53 4.11 -13.36
CA GLU A 37 -21.07 3.06 -14.22
C GLU A 37 -20.73 3.28 -15.70
N GLU A 38 -20.83 4.52 -16.20
CA GLU A 38 -20.43 4.86 -17.58
C GLU A 38 -18.93 4.64 -17.81
N ILE A 39 -18.10 5.08 -16.89
CA ILE A 39 -16.65 4.87 -16.94
C ILE A 39 -16.33 3.37 -16.93
N LEU A 40 -16.94 2.60 -16.01
CA LEU A 40 -16.74 1.15 -15.92
C LEU A 40 -17.11 0.44 -17.23
N LYS A 41 -18.17 0.87 -17.91
CA LYS A 41 -18.55 0.32 -19.22
C LYS A 41 -17.43 0.50 -20.24
N THR A 42 -16.89 1.71 -20.37
CA THR A 42 -15.77 2.02 -21.28
C THR A 42 -14.53 1.21 -20.95
N LEU A 43 -14.18 1.12 -19.66
CA LEU A 43 -13.00 0.37 -19.22
C LEU A 43 -13.14 -1.14 -19.48
N ARG A 44 -14.35 -1.70 -19.31
CA ARG A 44 -14.61 -3.11 -19.60
C ARG A 44 -14.56 -3.42 -21.09
N GLU A 45 -15.03 -2.51 -21.93
CA GLU A 45 -14.90 -2.62 -23.39
C GLU A 45 -13.40 -2.63 -23.79
N SER A 46 -12.62 -1.70 -23.27
CA SER A 46 -11.17 -1.64 -23.50
C SER A 46 -10.43 -2.88 -22.99
N PHE A 47 -10.75 -3.34 -21.79
CA PHE A 47 -10.16 -4.56 -21.23
C PHE A 47 -10.50 -5.79 -22.08
N SER A 48 -11.77 -5.93 -22.49
CA SER A 48 -12.26 -7.07 -23.30
C SER A 48 -11.65 -7.07 -24.69
N SER A 49 -11.35 -5.90 -25.27
CA SER A 49 -10.63 -5.78 -26.55
C SER A 49 -9.19 -6.30 -26.49
N GLY A 50 -8.64 -6.49 -25.27
CA GLY A 50 -7.25 -6.90 -25.07
C GLY A 50 -6.24 -5.75 -25.17
N ARG A 51 -6.68 -4.47 -25.21
CA ARG A 51 -5.82 -3.27 -25.35
C ARG A 51 -4.69 -3.21 -24.34
N THR A 52 -4.94 -3.60 -23.09
CA THR A 52 -3.97 -3.54 -22.00
C THR A 52 -3.03 -4.76 -21.92
N ARG A 53 -3.23 -5.80 -22.74
CA ARG A 53 -2.47 -7.05 -22.67
C ARG A 53 -1.06 -6.99 -23.24
N PRO A 54 -0.78 -6.27 -24.36
CA PRO A 54 0.55 -6.23 -24.95
C PRO A 54 1.60 -5.65 -23.99
N TYR A 55 2.79 -6.23 -24.00
CA TYR A 55 3.96 -5.74 -23.25
C TYR A 55 4.26 -4.27 -23.56
N SER A 56 4.30 -3.91 -24.86
CA SER A 56 4.60 -2.56 -25.32
C SER A 56 3.62 -1.52 -24.79
N PHE A 57 2.31 -1.85 -24.72
CA PHE A 57 1.30 -0.95 -24.16
C PHE A 57 1.55 -0.70 -22.67
N ARG A 58 1.83 -1.77 -21.89
CA ARG A 58 2.08 -1.63 -20.45
C ARG A 58 3.33 -0.78 -20.19
N ILE A 59 4.41 -1.02 -20.94
CA ILE A 59 5.64 -0.22 -20.86
C ILE A 59 5.35 1.25 -21.17
N SER A 60 4.65 1.56 -22.27
CA SER A 60 4.35 2.96 -22.62
C SER A 60 3.54 3.68 -21.52
N GLN A 61 2.64 2.99 -20.83
CA GLN A 61 1.86 3.58 -19.73
C GLN A 61 2.72 3.78 -18.46
N LEU A 62 3.64 2.87 -18.16
CA LEU A 62 4.59 3.03 -17.05
C LEU A 62 5.57 4.17 -17.31
N GLU A 63 6.07 4.30 -18.55
CA GLU A 63 6.90 5.43 -18.99
C GLU A 63 6.14 6.76 -18.93
N ALA A 64 4.86 6.77 -19.29
CA ALA A 64 4.01 7.95 -19.20
C ALA A 64 3.82 8.43 -17.74
N ILE A 65 3.75 7.49 -16.76
CA ILE A 65 3.74 7.85 -15.33
C ILE A 65 5.07 8.51 -14.93
N LEU A 66 6.21 7.99 -15.40
CA LEU A 66 7.52 8.59 -15.13
C LEU A 66 7.60 10.01 -15.71
N GLU A 67 7.20 10.18 -16.96
CA GLU A 67 7.18 11.48 -17.64
C GLU A 67 6.27 12.49 -16.93
N MET A 68 5.08 12.05 -16.48
CA MET A 68 4.16 12.88 -15.69
C MET A 68 4.84 13.39 -14.41
N LEU A 69 5.50 12.49 -13.66
CA LEU A 69 6.18 12.87 -12.42
C LEU A 69 7.38 13.78 -12.64
N GLU A 70 8.12 13.63 -13.75
CA GLU A 70 9.26 14.45 -14.07
C GLU A 70 8.86 15.87 -14.46
N LYS A 71 7.83 15.99 -15.30
CA LYS A 71 7.38 17.30 -15.79
C LYS A 71 6.65 18.12 -14.73
N HIS A 72 5.96 17.45 -13.79
CA HIS A 72 5.13 18.12 -12.79
C HIS A 72 5.67 18.03 -11.36
N GLU A 73 6.98 17.70 -11.19
CA GLU A 73 7.60 17.56 -9.87
C GLU A 73 7.38 18.80 -8.99
N MET A 74 7.63 20.00 -9.53
CA MET A 74 7.49 21.23 -8.75
C MET A 74 6.04 21.61 -8.47
N GLU A 75 5.10 21.24 -9.33
CA GLU A 75 3.67 21.44 -9.10
C GLU A 75 3.16 20.50 -7.99
N ILE A 76 3.64 19.25 -7.96
CA ILE A 76 3.35 18.29 -6.88
C ILE A 76 3.90 18.81 -5.55
N VAL A 77 5.15 19.32 -5.53
CA VAL A 77 5.74 19.93 -4.33
C VAL A 77 4.89 21.09 -3.85
N GLY A 78 4.50 22.03 -4.73
CA GLY A 78 3.68 23.18 -4.36
C GLY A 78 2.26 22.82 -3.92
N ALA A 79 1.68 21.76 -4.45
CA ALA A 79 0.35 21.27 -4.02
C ALA A 79 0.41 20.69 -2.60
N LEU A 80 1.40 19.87 -2.28
CA LEU A 80 1.58 19.29 -0.95
C LEU A 80 2.03 20.32 0.11
N GLU A 81 2.77 21.34 -0.30
CA GLU A 81 3.07 22.49 0.56
C GLU A 81 1.78 23.23 0.96
N LYS A 82 0.85 23.45 0.00
CA LYS A 82 -0.46 24.10 0.29
C LYS A 82 -1.37 23.21 1.14
N ASP A 83 -1.39 21.90 0.91
CA ASP A 83 -2.27 20.98 1.64
C ASP A 83 -1.85 20.79 3.10
N MET A 84 -0.53 20.66 3.37
CA MET A 84 -0.03 20.29 4.70
C MET A 84 1.33 20.88 5.05
N SER A 85 1.75 21.97 4.41
CA SER A 85 3.06 22.61 4.60
C SER A 85 4.23 21.60 4.55
N ARG A 86 4.13 20.60 3.67
CA ARG A 86 5.13 19.53 3.61
C ARG A 86 6.42 20.08 3.01
N PRO A 87 7.59 19.83 3.65
CA PRO A 87 8.88 20.21 3.11
C PRO A 87 9.13 19.57 1.73
N LYS A 88 9.75 20.33 0.81
CA LYS A 88 10.14 19.82 -0.52
C LYS A 88 10.91 18.50 -0.43
N PHE A 89 11.88 18.42 0.50
CA PHE A 89 12.69 17.20 0.70
C PHE A 89 11.82 15.97 0.95
N GLU A 90 10.85 16.07 1.85
CA GLU A 90 9.95 14.96 2.17
C GLU A 90 9.07 14.58 0.97
N THR A 91 8.55 15.57 0.23
CA THR A 91 7.76 15.31 -0.98
C THR A 91 8.58 14.59 -2.04
N VAL A 92 9.77 15.08 -2.35
CA VAL A 92 10.60 14.48 -3.41
C VAL A 92 11.10 13.10 -3.00
N PHE A 93 11.60 12.96 -1.77
CA PHE A 93 12.20 11.71 -1.30
C PHE A 93 11.14 10.63 -1.02
N CYS A 94 10.08 10.97 -0.25
CA CYS A 94 9.13 9.98 0.24
C CYS A 94 7.95 9.71 -0.71
N GLU A 95 7.67 10.60 -1.69
CA GLU A 95 6.63 10.34 -2.68
C GLU A 95 7.22 10.16 -4.07
N ILE A 96 7.75 11.21 -4.67
CA ILE A 96 8.11 11.20 -6.10
C ILE A 96 9.19 10.17 -6.42
N THR A 97 10.28 10.14 -5.63
CA THR A 97 11.38 9.18 -5.87
C THR A 97 10.93 7.73 -5.67
N MET A 98 10.08 7.46 -4.69
CA MET A 98 9.57 6.12 -4.45
C MET A 98 8.67 5.63 -5.59
N ILE A 99 7.81 6.50 -6.12
CA ILE A 99 6.94 6.16 -7.26
C ILE A 99 7.79 5.93 -8.52
N LYS A 100 8.78 6.80 -8.79
CA LYS A 100 9.72 6.63 -9.91
C LYS A 100 10.46 5.29 -9.81
N ASN A 101 10.97 4.95 -8.63
CA ASN A 101 11.67 3.68 -8.40
C ASN A 101 10.76 2.47 -8.62
N GLU A 102 9.51 2.52 -8.19
CA GLU A 102 8.52 1.47 -8.41
C GLU A 102 8.24 1.27 -9.90
N ALA A 103 8.02 2.37 -10.64
CA ALA A 103 7.78 2.31 -12.09
C ALA A 103 9.00 1.77 -12.84
N LEU A 104 10.20 2.24 -12.54
CA LEU A 104 11.46 1.76 -13.13
C LEU A 104 11.71 0.28 -12.81
N TYR A 105 11.41 -0.14 -11.58
CA TYR A 105 11.53 -1.54 -11.19
C TYR A 105 10.53 -2.43 -11.96
N ALA A 106 9.29 -1.96 -12.13
CA ALA A 106 8.31 -2.66 -12.95
C ALA A 106 8.75 -2.75 -14.41
N ILE A 107 9.16 -1.64 -15.05
CA ILE A 107 9.66 -1.62 -16.43
C ILE A 107 10.80 -2.62 -16.63
N LYS A 108 11.77 -2.64 -15.74
CA LYS A 108 12.95 -3.52 -15.80
C LYS A 108 12.60 -5.00 -15.70
N ASN A 109 11.56 -5.35 -14.95
CA ASN A 109 11.26 -6.76 -14.64
C ASN A 109 10.01 -7.30 -15.34
N LEU A 110 9.19 -6.44 -15.99
CA LEU A 110 7.88 -6.81 -16.53
C LEU A 110 7.93 -7.98 -17.51
N GLU A 111 8.93 -8.02 -18.39
CA GLU A 111 9.09 -9.13 -19.34
C GLU A 111 9.23 -10.47 -18.62
N SER A 112 10.04 -10.50 -17.56
CA SER A 112 10.21 -11.69 -16.71
C SER A 112 8.94 -12.07 -15.96
N TRP A 113 8.20 -11.07 -15.43
CA TRP A 113 6.96 -11.34 -14.69
C TRP A 113 5.82 -11.86 -15.57
N MET A 114 5.85 -11.53 -16.84
CA MET A 114 4.86 -12.00 -17.82
C MET A 114 5.15 -13.41 -18.34
N GLN A 115 6.34 -13.98 -18.06
CA GLN A 115 6.67 -15.33 -18.46
C GLN A 115 5.80 -16.37 -17.76
N HIS A 116 5.61 -17.49 -18.44
CA HIS A 116 4.92 -18.63 -17.85
C HIS A 116 5.77 -19.27 -16.75
N GLU A 117 5.20 -19.47 -15.58
CA GLU A 117 5.86 -20.15 -14.46
C GLU A 117 5.74 -21.68 -14.65
N PRO A 118 6.86 -22.40 -14.88
CA PRO A 118 6.80 -23.85 -15.10
C PRO A 118 6.44 -24.58 -13.80
N VAL A 119 5.61 -25.61 -13.90
CA VAL A 119 5.23 -26.47 -12.78
C VAL A 119 6.04 -27.76 -12.81
N LYS A 120 6.47 -28.24 -11.65
CA LYS A 120 7.14 -29.56 -11.53
C LYS A 120 6.19 -30.66 -12.00
N LYS A 121 6.67 -31.47 -12.94
CA LYS A 121 5.91 -32.56 -13.53
C LYS A 121 6.15 -33.89 -12.78
N ASN A 122 5.16 -34.76 -12.79
CA ASN A 122 5.29 -36.16 -12.40
C ASN A 122 5.31 -37.06 -13.68
N MET A 123 5.40 -38.38 -13.51
CA MET A 123 5.46 -39.30 -14.66
C MET A 123 4.19 -39.26 -15.52
N ILE A 124 3.01 -38.99 -14.94
CA ILE A 124 1.76 -38.90 -15.71
C ILE A 124 1.72 -37.63 -16.56
N SER A 125 2.31 -36.52 -16.06
CA SER A 125 2.31 -35.22 -16.72
C SER A 125 3.61 -34.93 -17.50
N PHE A 126 4.53 -35.89 -17.60
CA PHE A 126 5.84 -35.68 -18.22
C PHE A 126 5.75 -35.14 -19.67
N LEU A 127 4.81 -35.69 -20.44
CA LEU A 127 4.56 -35.27 -21.83
C LEU A 127 3.67 -34.03 -21.97
N ASP A 128 3.08 -33.58 -20.88
CA ASP A 128 2.20 -32.41 -20.88
C ASP A 128 2.99 -31.11 -20.76
N ASN A 129 2.48 -30.03 -21.33
CA ASN A 129 2.99 -28.68 -21.06
C ASN A 129 2.16 -28.03 -19.96
N CYS A 130 2.71 -28.03 -18.72
CA CYS A 130 2.05 -27.53 -17.52
C CYS A 130 2.74 -26.24 -17.07
N PHE A 131 1.98 -25.17 -16.89
CA PHE A 131 2.49 -23.89 -16.42
C PHE A 131 1.40 -23.07 -15.75
N VAL A 132 1.81 -22.09 -14.93
CA VAL A 132 0.94 -21.05 -14.43
C VAL A 132 1.11 -19.81 -15.30
N ARG A 133 0.01 -19.23 -15.76
CA ARG A 133 -0.02 -17.99 -16.51
C ARG A 133 -0.63 -16.88 -15.67
N LYS A 134 0.07 -15.75 -15.57
CA LYS A 134 -0.46 -14.56 -14.93
C LYS A 134 -1.36 -13.81 -15.90
N GLU A 135 -2.60 -13.57 -15.52
CA GLU A 135 -3.60 -12.87 -16.33
C GLU A 135 -4.13 -11.67 -15.53
N PRO A 136 -4.33 -10.48 -16.16
CA PRO A 136 -4.95 -9.35 -15.49
C PRO A 136 -6.36 -9.71 -15.01
N VAL A 137 -6.75 -9.17 -13.84
CA VAL A 137 -8.05 -9.49 -13.22
C VAL A 137 -9.22 -8.76 -13.90
N GLY A 138 -9.01 -7.54 -14.46
CA GLY A 138 -10.06 -6.78 -15.10
C GLY A 138 -9.97 -5.28 -14.87
N VAL A 139 -11.01 -4.69 -14.30
CA VAL A 139 -11.08 -3.29 -13.90
C VAL A 139 -10.85 -3.19 -12.39
N VAL A 140 -9.79 -2.50 -12.00
CA VAL A 140 -9.33 -2.33 -10.62
C VAL A 140 -9.75 -0.96 -10.10
N LEU A 141 -10.33 -0.90 -8.90
CA LEU A 141 -10.50 0.35 -8.15
C LEU A 141 -9.31 0.50 -7.19
N VAL A 142 -8.59 1.61 -7.30
CA VAL A 142 -7.53 2.01 -6.35
C VAL A 142 -8.02 3.20 -5.55
N ILE A 143 -8.07 3.04 -4.22
CA ILE A 143 -8.45 4.10 -3.28
C ILE A 143 -7.22 4.49 -2.51
N GLY A 144 -6.68 5.69 -2.80
CA GLY A 144 -5.45 6.21 -2.23
C GLY A 144 -5.61 6.73 -0.80
N GLY A 145 -4.55 6.59 0.01
CA GLY A 145 -4.51 7.09 1.38
C GLY A 145 -4.10 8.56 1.48
N SER A 146 -4.30 9.16 2.65
CA SER A 146 -4.06 10.58 2.90
C SER A 146 -2.63 10.93 3.35
N SER A 147 -1.92 10.00 3.94
CA SER A 147 -0.60 10.24 4.56
C SER A 147 0.46 10.65 3.53
N PHE A 148 0.49 9.93 2.41
CA PHE A 148 1.34 10.17 1.24
C PHE A 148 0.45 10.06 0.00
N PRO A 149 -0.33 11.11 -0.32
CA PRO A 149 -1.46 10.99 -1.24
C PRO A 149 -1.06 10.66 -2.68
N VAL A 150 0.13 11.05 -3.13
CA VAL A 150 0.62 10.71 -4.47
C VAL A 150 1.16 9.28 -4.50
N GLN A 151 2.00 8.92 -3.53
CA GLN A 151 2.64 7.60 -3.43
C GLN A 151 1.59 6.48 -3.22
N LEU A 152 0.70 6.65 -2.23
CA LEU A 152 -0.32 5.65 -1.91
C LEU A 152 -1.41 5.53 -2.98
N SER A 153 -1.47 6.49 -3.91
CA SER A 153 -2.31 6.43 -5.10
C SER A 153 -1.59 5.74 -6.27
N LEU A 154 -0.39 6.20 -6.63
CA LEU A 154 0.26 5.79 -7.88
C LEU A 154 1.02 4.46 -7.79
N ILE A 155 1.58 4.09 -6.64
CA ILE A 155 2.26 2.77 -6.52
C ILE A 155 1.31 1.59 -6.81
N PRO A 156 0.09 1.54 -6.23
CA PRO A 156 -0.87 0.50 -6.61
C PRO A 156 -1.31 0.58 -8.09
N VAL A 157 -1.45 1.80 -8.65
CA VAL A 157 -1.75 1.99 -10.07
C VAL A 157 -0.65 1.40 -10.96
N ILE A 158 0.64 1.64 -10.64
CA ILE A 158 1.78 1.05 -11.34
C ILE A 158 1.69 -0.47 -11.37
N GLY A 159 1.39 -1.09 -10.23
CA GLY A 159 1.21 -2.54 -10.15
C GLY A 159 0.06 -3.05 -11.01
N ALA A 160 -1.09 -2.36 -10.98
CA ALA A 160 -2.26 -2.73 -11.78
C ALA A 160 -2.00 -2.55 -13.29
N VAL A 161 -1.31 -1.49 -13.70
CA VAL A 161 -0.87 -1.24 -15.09
C VAL A 161 0.12 -2.33 -15.54
N ALA A 162 1.13 -2.63 -14.73
CA ALA A 162 2.10 -3.69 -15.01
C ALA A 162 1.42 -5.06 -15.22
N ALA A 163 0.41 -5.38 -14.41
CA ALA A 163 -0.38 -6.60 -14.56
C ALA A 163 -1.30 -6.59 -15.81
N GLY A 164 -1.57 -5.41 -16.40
CA GLY A 164 -2.38 -5.27 -17.60
C GLY A 164 -3.87 -5.06 -17.34
N ASN A 165 -4.22 -4.44 -16.22
CA ASN A 165 -5.59 -4.08 -15.88
C ASN A 165 -5.97 -2.69 -16.40
N CYS A 166 -7.26 -2.41 -16.43
CA CYS A 166 -7.80 -1.06 -16.45
C CYS A 166 -7.98 -0.56 -15.00
N VAL A 167 -7.85 0.75 -14.75
CA VAL A 167 -7.88 1.29 -13.39
C VAL A 167 -8.79 2.50 -13.27
N ILE A 168 -9.57 2.53 -12.19
CA ILE A 168 -10.16 3.75 -11.65
C ILE A 168 -9.37 4.11 -10.39
N LEU A 169 -8.78 5.31 -10.38
CA LEU A 169 -8.11 5.88 -9.23
C LEU A 169 -9.03 6.85 -8.50
N LYS A 170 -9.24 6.66 -7.20
CA LYS A 170 -9.88 7.62 -6.29
C LYS A 170 -8.85 8.08 -5.27
N PRO A 171 -8.22 9.27 -5.46
CA PRO A 171 -7.30 9.84 -4.47
C PRO A 171 -8.02 10.23 -3.18
N SER A 172 -7.23 10.51 -2.13
CA SER A 172 -7.77 11.01 -0.87
C SER A 172 -8.30 12.44 -1.02
N GLU A 173 -9.47 12.70 -0.46
CA GLU A 173 -10.10 14.03 -0.41
C GLU A 173 -9.43 15.01 0.57
N THR A 174 -8.62 14.51 1.50
CA THR A 174 -7.98 15.36 2.53
C THR A 174 -6.87 16.25 1.96
N SER A 175 -6.35 15.92 0.79
CA SER A 175 -5.32 16.68 0.08
C SER A 175 -5.90 17.26 -1.21
N SER A 176 -6.67 18.34 -1.07
CA SER A 176 -7.47 18.88 -2.18
C SER A 176 -6.63 19.43 -3.33
N HIS A 177 -5.50 20.12 -3.05
CA HIS A 177 -4.66 20.68 -4.10
C HIS A 177 -3.96 19.58 -4.90
N ILE A 178 -3.50 18.52 -4.24
CA ILE A 178 -2.89 17.40 -4.97
C ILE A 178 -3.95 16.58 -5.73
N MET A 179 -5.15 16.45 -5.19
CA MET A 179 -6.26 15.79 -5.90
C MET A 179 -6.63 16.54 -7.18
N ASP A 180 -6.76 17.88 -7.12
CA ASP A 180 -7.07 18.73 -8.27
C ASP A 180 -5.95 18.69 -9.32
N LEU A 181 -4.69 18.70 -8.87
CA LEU A 181 -3.54 18.56 -9.75
C LEU A 181 -3.56 17.20 -10.47
N LEU A 182 -3.71 16.10 -9.73
CA LEU A 182 -3.79 14.76 -10.32
C LEU A 182 -4.97 14.64 -11.29
N HIS A 183 -6.13 15.23 -10.95
CA HIS A 183 -7.29 15.25 -11.84
C HIS A 183 -7.00 15.95 -13.19
N THR A 184 -6.11 16.96 -13.14
CA THR A 184 -5.70 17.71 -14.33
C THR A 184 -4.65 16.98 -15.15
N ILE A 185 -3.59 16.45 -14.51
CA ILE A 185 -2.44 15.90 -15.24
C ILE A 185 -2.61 14.43 -15.63
N PHE A 186 -3.26 13.59 -14.78
CA PHE A 186 -3.40 12.16 -15.02
C PHE A 186 -3.98 11.82 -16.42
N PRO A 187 -5.07 12.45 -16.90
CA PRO A 187 -5.63 12.17 -18.23
C PRO A 187 -4.80 12.68 -19.40
N LEU A 188 -3.77 13.53 -19.15
CA LEU A 188 -2.89 14.03 -20.21
C LEU A 188 -1.81 13.02 -20.61
N TYR A 189 -1.47 12.11 -19.70
CA TYR A 189 -0.38 11.14 -19.88
C TYR A 189 -0.88 9.72 -20.11
N LEU A 190 -1.90 9.31 -19.38
CA LEU A 190 -2.41 7.94 -19.44
C LEU A 190 -3.58 7.80 -20.43
N ASP A 191 -3.69 6.60 -21.00
CA ASP A 191 -4.77 6.28 -21.93
C ASP A 191 -6.15 6.34 -21.25
N ASN A 192 -6.93 7.36 -21.56
CA ASN A 192 -8.24 7.60 -20.98
C ASN A 192 -9.30 6.53 -21.30
N SER A 193 -9.02 5.61 -22.23
CA SER A 193 -9.90 4.46 -22.44
C SER A 193 -9.66 3.33 -21.44
N CYS A 194 -8.54 3.38 -20.72
CA CYS A 194 -8.09 2.35 -19.79
C CYS A 194 -7.91 2.84 -18.34
N TYR A 195 -7.68 4.15 -18.14
CA TYR A 195 -7.33 4.71 -16.85
C TYR A 195 -8.12 5.98 -16.58
N HIS A 196 -8.85 5.99 -15.46
CA HIS A 196 -9.65 7.13 -15.05
C HIS A 196 -9.37 7.53 -13.60
N LEU A 197 -9.59 8.81 -13.30
CA LEU A 197 -9.56 9.35 -11.95
C LEU A 197 -10.95 9.86 -11.57
N LEU A 198 -11.45 9.45 -10.40
CA LEU A 198 -12.67 9.93 -9.80
C LEU A 198 -12.35 10.70 -8.52
N SER A 199 -12.86 11.92 -8.43
CA SER A 199 -12.78 12.76 -7.22
C SER A 199 -14.05 12.61 -6.40
N GLY A 200 -13.94 12.88 -5.10
CA GLY A 200 -15.08 12.88 -4.19
C GLY A 200 -14.68 12.57 -2.75
N GLY A 201 -15.57 12.87 -1.82
CA GLY A 201 -15.40 12.58 -0.41
C GLY A 201 -15.89 11.18 -0.03
N HIS A 202 -16.21 11.01 1.25
CA HIS A 202 -16.63 9.72 1.79
C HIS A 202 -17.99 9.25 1.23
N ILE A 203 -18.91 10.17 0.97
CA ILE A 203 -20.25 9.83 0.41
C ILE A 203 -20.08 9.30 -1.01
N GLU A 204 -19.33 10.02 -1.84
CA GLU A 204 -19.03 9.61 -3.21
C GLU A 204 -18.29 8.28 -3.27
N LEU A 205 -17.37 8.03 -2.31
CA LEU A 205 -16.71 6.74 -2.18
C LEU A 205 -17.73 5.60 -1.98
N LEU A 206 -18.72 5.78 -1.11
CA LEU A 206 -19.75 4.77 -0.88
C LEU A 206 -20.60 4.52 -2.15
N GLU A 207 -20.92 5.58 -2.91
CA GLU A 207 -21.61 5.45 -4.20
C GLU A 207 -20.75 4.70 -5.24
N ILE A 208 -19.44 4.98 -5.32
CA ILE A 208 -18.51 4.25 -6.19
C ILE A 208 -18.50 2.76 -5.84
N LEU A 209 -18.48 2.42 -4.55
CA LEU A 209 -18.40 1.05 -4.05
C LEU A 209 -19.68 0.21 -4.28
N GLU A 210 -20.82 0.84 -4.64
CA GLU A 210 -22.00 0.08 -5.07
C GLU A 210 -21.81 -0.56 -6.45
N ASN A 211 -20.84 -0.10 -7.24
CA ASN A 211 -20.52 -0.68 -8.53
C ASN A 211 -19.66 -1.95 -8.38
N LYS A 212 -19.79 -2.88 -9.32
CA LYS A 212 -18.97 -4.08 -9.37
C LYS A 212 -17.59 -3.78 -9.99
N PHE A 213 -16.54 -4.05 -9.25
CA PHE A 213 -15.14 -4.08 -9.71
C PHE A 213 -14.62 -5.52 -9.74
N ASP A 214 -13.50 -5.74 -10.45
CA ASP A 214 -12.85 -7.04 -10.50
C ASP A 214 -11.78 -7.18 -9.42
N TYR A 215 -11.31 -6.04 -8.87
CA TYR A 215 -10.45 -5.94 -7.69
C TYR A 215 -10.58 -4.57 -7.04
N ILE A 216 -10.46 -4.49 -5.70
CA ILE A 216 -10.41 -3.21 -4.98
C ILE A 216 -9.15 -3.18 -4.12
N PHE A 217 -8.33 -2.13 -4.30
CA PHE A 217 -7.19 -1.81 -3.45
C PHE A 217 -7.50 -0.55 -2.64
N TYR A 218 -7.36 -0.65 -1.33
CA TYR A 218 -7.62 0.44 -0.41
C TYR A 218 -6.46 0.67 0.54
N THR A 219 -6.05 1.92 0.70
CA THR A 219 -5.14 2.35 1.77
C THR A 219 -5.83 3.40 2.63
N GLY A 220 -5.86 3.21 3.94
CA GLY A 220 -6.47 4.17 4.86
C GLY A 220 -6.89 3.57 6.19
N CYS A 221 -7.84 4.22 6.87
CA CYS A 221 -8.25 3.82 8.21
C CYS A 221 -9.08 2.52 8.21
N THR A 222 -9.01 1.79 9.32
CA THR A 222 -9.69 0.50 9.51
C THR A 222 -11.21 0.60 9.37
N MET A 223 -11.82 1.71 9.78
CA MET A 223 -13.27 1.90 9.70
C MET A 223 -13.75 1.90 8.23
N THR A 224 -13.15 2.72 7.39
CA THR A 224 -13.47 2.76 5.95
C THR A 224 -13.05 1.45 5.26
N GLY A 225 -11.93 0.83 5.67
CA GLY A 225 -11.52 -0.49 5.15
C GLY A 225 -12.57 -1.59 5.37
N ARG A 226 -13.26 -1.56 6.50
CA ARG A 226 -14.40 -2.48 6.75
C ARG A 226 -15.58 -2.20 5.81
N GLN A 227 -15.89 -0.93 5.54
CA GLN A 227 -16.94 -0.57 4.59
C GLN A 227 -16.60 -1.02 3.17
N VAL A 228 -15.33 -0.85 2.75
CA VAL A 228 -14.84 -1.36 1.46
C VAL A 228 -15.00 -2.87 1.37
N MET A 229 -14.61 -3.61 2.40
CA MET A 229 -14.76 -5.08 2.43
C MET A 229 -16.23 -5.51 2.40
N GLN A 230 -17.11 -4.82 3.12
CA GLN A 230 -18.56 -5.09 3.11
C GLN A 230 -19.18 -4.84 1.72
N ALA A 231 -18.79 -3.76 1.07
CA ALA A 231 -19.25 -3.45 -0.30
C ALA A 231 -18.74 -4.48 -1.31
N ALA A 232 -17.46 -4.84 -1.24
CA ALA A 232 -16.84 -5.86 -2.09
C ALA A 232 -17.51 -7.23 -1.96
N ALA A 233 -17.95 -7.59 -0.75
CA ALA A 233 -18.64 -8.86 -0.49
C ALA A 233 -19.94 -9.00 -1.29
N LYS A 234 -20.65 -7.91 -1.60
CA LYS A 234 -21.87 -7.92 -2.42
C LYS A 234 -21.63 -8.51 -3.81
N HIS A 235 -20.42 -8.33 -4.33
CA HIS A 235 -20.03 -8.71 -5.70
C HIS A 235 -19.00 -9.83 -5.74
N ILE A 236 -18.59 -10.37 -4.57
CA ILE A 236 -17.50 -11.34 -4.43
C ILE A 236 -16.20 -10.77 -5.02
N THR A 237 -15.99 -9.47 -4.88
CA THR A 237 -14.80 -8.77 -5.37
C THR A 237 -13.63 -8.98 -4.39
N PRO A 238 -12.47 -9.49 -4.84
CA PRO A 238 -11.29 -9.57 -3.99
C PRO A 238 -10.77 -8.19 -3.62
N VAL A 239 -10.20 -8.08 -2.41
CA VAL A 239 -9.71 -6.81 -1.86
C VAL A 239 -8.29 -6.93 -1.32
N SER A 240 -7.49 -5.87 -1.48
CA SER A 240 -6.33 -5.59 -0.65
C SER A 240 -6.62 -4.37 0.22
N LEU A 241 -6.41 -4.52 1.52
CA LEU A 241 -6.60 -3.46 2.50
C LEU A 241 -5.26 -3.20 3.21
N VAL A 242 -4.68 -2.05 2.98
CA VAL A 242 -3.50 -1.57 3.71
C VAL A 242 -3.98 -0.59 4.76
N LEU A 243 -4.04 -1.09 5.98
CA LEU A 243 -4.58 -0.35 7.11
C LEU A 243 -3.45 0.05 8.04
N GLY A 244 -3.74 1.00 8.92
CA GLY A 244 -2.81 1.37 9.95
C GLY A 244 -2.76 0.37 11.10
N GLY A 245 -2.06 0.75 12.15
CA GLY A 245 -1.93 -0.06 13.34
C GLY A 245 -1.18 0.64 14.45
N LYS A 246 -1.03 -0.04 15.56
CA LYS A 246 -0.29 0.46 16.73
C LYS A 246 1.13 -0.12 16.70
N ASN A 247 2.02 0.50 15.93
CA ASN A 247 3.38 -0.01 15.68
C ASN A 247 4.27 0.16 16.94
N PRO A 248 4.71 -0.92 17.56
CA PRO A 248 5.65 -0.87 18.67
C PRO A 248 7.07 -0.53 18.21
N CYS A 249 7.80 0.16 19.06
CA CYS A 249 9.22 0.39 18.95
C CYS A 249 9.90 -0.05 20.27
N TYR A 250 10.51 -1.22 20.26
CA TYR A 250 11.27 -1.71 21.41
C TYR A 250 12.70 -1.15 21.38
N VAL A 251 13.11 -0.55 22.49
CA VAL A 251 14.45 0.02 22.67
C VAL A 251 15.15 -0.73 23.82
N ASP A 252 16.11 -1.57 23.46
CA ASP A 252 16.89 -2.37 24.38
C ASP A 252 17.96 -1.54 25.12
N LYS A 253 18.41 -2.01 26.28
CA LYS A 253 19.48 -1.39 27.07
C LYS A 253 20.82 -1.33 26.33
N THR A 254 21.06 -2.27 25.42
CA THR A 254 22.35 -2.43 24.72
C THR A 254 22.51 -1.53 23.51
N CYS A 255 21.43 -0.91 23.02
CA CYS A 255 21.48 -0.14 21.79
C CYS A 255 22.23 1.21 21.95
N ASP A 256 22.80 1.70 20.86
CA ASP A 256 23.29 3.08 20.76
C ASP A 256 22.11 4.07 20.85
N LEU A 257 21.86 4.60 22.05
CA LEU A 257 20.72 5.47 22.33
C LEU A 257 20.69 6.76 21.49
N PRO A 258 21.80 7.49 21.29
CA PRO A 258 21.80 8.66 20.40
C PRO A 258 21.39 8.32 18.97
N GLN A 259 21.90 7.20 18.42
CA GLN A 259 21.55 6.76 17.09
C GLN A 259 20.09 6.28 17.01
N ALA A 260 19.63 5.50 17.97
CA ALA A 260 18.24 5.04 18.06
C ALA A 260 17.27 6.22 18.15
N ALA A 261 17.55 7.18 19.04
CA ALA A 261 16.74 8.39 19.19
C ALA A 261 16.65 9.20 17.90
N ARG A 262 17.74 9.36 17.16
CA ARG A 262 17.77 10.06 15.86
C ARG A 262 16.88 9.39 14.82
N ARG A 263 16.96 8.06 14.69
CA ARG A 263 16.16 7.28 13.74
C ARG A 263 14.68 7.26 14.11
N ILE A 264 14.39 7.12 15.39
CA ILE A 264 13.01 7.15 15.92
C ILE A 264 12.40 8.54 15.75
N ALA A 265 13.12 9.61 16.11
CA ALA A 265 12.63 10.98 15.98
C ALA A 265 12.34 11.34 14.51
N TRP A 266 13.24 10.99 13.60
CA TRP A 266 13.01 11.17 12.18
C TRP A 266 11.75 10.43 11.71
N ALA A 267 11.64 9.15 12.01
CA ALA A 267 10.52 8.32 11.57
C ALA A 267 9.17 8.78 12.16
N ARG A 268 9.18 9.24 13.42
CA ARG A 268 7.95 9.67 14.09
C ARG A 268 7.50 11.05 13.69
N PHE A 269 8.42 12.01 13.51
CA PHE A 269 8.05 13.41 13.32
C PHE A 269 8.07 13.88 11.86
N MET A 270 8.65 13.11 10.95
CA MET A 270 8.50 13.33 9.51
C MET A 270 7.02 13.40 9.12
N ASN A 271 6.65 14.29 8.19
CA ASN A 271 5.27 14.53 7.78
C ASN A 271 4.34 14.90 8.95
N ALA A 272 4.85 15.59 9.97
CA ALA A 272 4.15 15.86 11.22
C ALA A 272 3.54 14.58 11.85
N GLY A 273 4.22 13.45 11.75
CA GLY A 273 3.79 12.16 12.29
C GLY A 273 2.62 11.48 11.57
N GLN A 274 2.19 12.00 10.44
CA GLN A 274 1.10 11.45 9.63
C GLN A 274 1.59 10.32 8.75
N ASN A 275 1.99 9.20 9.36
CA ASN A 275 2.49 8.02 8.67
C ASN A 275 2.07 6.76 9.41
N SER A 276 1.33 5.89 8.75
CA SER A 276 0.87 4.60 9.31
C SER A 276 2.01 3.59 9.55
N MET A 277 3.19 3.82 8.96
CA MET A 277 4.39 3.01 9.21
C MET A 277 5.23 3.54 10.38
N ALA A 278 5.00 4.76 10.86
CA ALA A 278 5.80 5.35 11.93
C ALA A 278 5.69 4.55 13.24
N PRO A 279 6.73 4.58 14.09
CA PRO A 279 6.62 4.12 15.49
C PRO A 279 5.47 4.83 16.21
N GLU A 280 4.54 4.07 16.76
CA GLU A 280 3.34 4.59 17.42
C GLU A 280 3.48 4.70 18.93
N TYR A 281 4.39 3.91 19.52
CA TYR A 281 4.80 3.99 20.92
C TYR A 281 6.15 3.31 21.13
N ILE A 282 6.86 3.73 22.18
CA ILE A 282 8.13 3.12 22.59
C ILE A 282 7.91 2.23 23.81
N LEU A 283 8.61 1.09 23.80
CA LEU A 283 8.78 0.21 24.94
C LEU A 283 10.26 0.22 25.32
N CYS A 284 10.62 0.63 26.53
CA CYS A 284 11.98 0.62 27.00
C CYS A 284 12.08 0.32 28.51
N HIS A 285 13.26 -0.10 28.96
CA HIS A 285 13.49 -0.30 30.38
C HIS A 285 13.49 1.04 31.14
N PRO A 286 13.02 1.09 32.41
CA PRO A 286 13.03 2.33 33.22
C PRO A 286 14.37 3.05 33.28
N GLU A 287 15.48 2.32 33.33
CA GLU A 287 16.84 2.88 33.36
C GLU A 287 17.23 3.59 32.05
N THR A 288 16.64 3.19 30.93
CA THR A 288 16.91 3.73 29.59
C THR A 288 16.04 4.94 29.29
N ARG A 289 14.84 5.01 29.89
CA ARG A 289 13.77 5.96 29.54
C ARG A 289 14.22 7.42 29.53
N ASP A 290 14.80 7.90 30.62
CA ASP A 290 15.08 9.34 30.77
C ASP A 290 16.20 9.79 29.82
N ASN A 291 17.21 8.95 29.61
CA ASN A 291 18.26 9.19 28.62
C ASN A 291 17.75 9.17 27.19
N LEU A 292 16.82 8.26 26.87
CA LEU A 292 16.18 8.20 25.56
C LEU A 292 15.32 9.45 25.30
N ILE A 293 14.52 9.88 26.28
CA ILE A 293 13.69 11.10 26.17
C ILE A 293 14.59 12.32 25.95
N HIS A 294 15.67 12.44 26.72
CA HIS A 294 16.63 13.53 26.52
C HIS A 294 17.23 13.51 25.11
N ALA A 295 17.68 12.35 24.64
CA ALA A 295 18.22 12.19 23.29
C ALA A 295 17.21 12.53 22.20
N LEU A 296 15.93 12.11 22.35
CA LEU A 296 14.83 12.49 21.43
C LEU A 296 14.64 14.00 21.39
N GLY A 297 14.67 14.68 22.55
CA GLY A 297 14.57 16.15 22.64
C GLY A 297 15.71 16.85 21.91
N CYS A 298 16.94 16.38 22.09
CA CYS A 298 18.12 16.90 21.36
C CYS A 298 17.96 16.73 19.84
N CYS A 299 17.46 15.59 19.39
CA CYS A 299 17.19 15.35 17.97
C CYS A 299 16.12 16.28 17.40
N VAL A 300 15.03 16.50 18.13
CA VAL A 300 13.97 17.44 17.73
C VAL A 300 14.51 18.85 17.58
N GLN A 301 15.33 19.30 18.54
CA GLN A 301 15.97 20.62 18.51
C GLN A 301 16.95 20.73 17.32
N GLU A 302 17.72 19.70 17.04
CA GLU A 302 18.64 19.66 15.90
C GLU A 302 17.89 19.71 14.57
N PHE A 303 16.79 18.94 14.42
CA PHE A 303 16.06 18.81 13.17
C PHE A 303 15.20 20.03 12.83
N TYR A 304 14.57 20.61 13.85
CA TYR A 304 13.53 21.63 13.66
C TYR A 304 13.85 22.98 14.34
N GLY A 305 14.98 23.07 15.07
CA GLY A 305 15.36 24.27 15.82
C GLY A 305 14.63 24.39 17.15
N ASN A 306 14.80 25.55 17.82
CA ASN A 306 14.19 25.83 19.12
C ASN A 306 12.67 26.07 19.01
N ASN A 307 12.18 26.47 17.84
CA ASN A 307 10.78 26.70 17.54
C ASN A 307 10.36 25.88 16.31
N PRO A 308 9.95 24.62 16.47
CA PRO A 308 9.53 23.77 15.36
C PRO A 308 8.38 24.36 14.52
N LYS A 309 7.56 25.24 15.09
CA LYS A 309 6.48 25.91 14.38
C LYS A 309 6.98 26.77 13.21
N GLU A 310 8.13 27.45 13.39
CA GLU A 310 8.74 28.32 12.39
C GLU A 310 9.69 27.56 11.44
N SER A 311 9.91 26.27 11.70
CA SER A 311 10.83 25.47 10.88
C SER A 311 10.24 25.19 9.50
N LEU A 312 11.02 25.45 8.46
CA LEU A 312 10.71 25.07 7.07
C LEU A 312 10.81 23.56 6.82
N HIS A 313 11.29 22.81 7.83
CA HIS A 313 11.47 21.36 7.77
C HIS A 313 10.35 20.60 8.49
N TYR A 314 9.32 21.29 8.97
CA TYR A 314 8.23 20.68 9.74
C TYR A 314 6.87 20.98 9.13
N GLY A 315 6.09 19.92 8.81
CA GLY A 315 4.78 20.03 8.19
C GLY A 315 3.65 20.39 9.14
N ARG A 316 2.41 20.29 8.64
CA ARG A 316 1.16 20.52 9.38
C ARG A 316 0.23 19.31 9.21
N ILE A 317 -0.73 19.15 10.11
CA ILE A 317 -1.75 18.10 9.98
C ILE A 317 -2.74 18.49 8.88
N ALA A 318 -2.98 17.56 7.95
CA ALA A 318 -3.78 17.84 6.75
C ALA A 318 -5.25 18.13 7.06
N SER A 319 -5.90 17.33 7.93
CA SER A 319 -7.32 17.51 8.24
C SER A 319 -7.56 18.08 9.64
N ILE A 320 -8.61 18.87 9.78
CA ILE A 320 -9.02 19.48 11.06
C ILE A 320 -9.51 18.42 12.05
N GLU A 321 -10.15 17.36 11.56
CA GLU A 321 -10.65 16.26 12.38
C GLU A 321 -9.47 15.50 13.00
N GLN A 322 -8.44 15.19 12.19
CA GLN A 322 -7.23 14.54 12.65
C GLN A 322 -6.45 15.42 13.62
N TYR A 323 -6.37 16.73 13.35
CA TYR A 323 -5.75 17.70 14.26
C TYR A 323 -6.41 17.66 15.64
N LYS A 324 -7.75 17.76 15.70
CA LYS A 324 -8.50 17.73 16.97
C LYS A 324 -8.25 16.43 17.72
N LYS A 325 -8.34 15.29 17.03
CA LYS A 325 -8.07 13.98 17.62
C LYS A 325 -6.67 13.90 18.23
N VAL A 326 -5.64 14.36 17.52
CA VAL A 326 -4.26 14.31 18.03
C VAL A 326 -4.05 15.28 19.18
N LYS A 327 -4.68 16.47 19.13
CA LYS A 327 -4.66 17.44 20.22
C LYS A 327 -5.25 16.85 21.52
N ASP A 328 -6.33 16.09 21.42
CA ASP A 328 -6.95 15.42 22.58
C ASP A 328 -6.00 14.38 23.21
N PHE A 329 -5.13 13.75 22.43
CA PHE A 329 -4.14 12.82 22.96
C PHE A 329 -3.06 13.45 23.83
N LEU A 330 -2.84 14.77 23.73
CA LEU A 330 -1.90 15.49 24.59
C LEU A 330 -2.31 15.47 26.08
N CYS A 331 -3.57 15.19 26.36
CA CYS A 331 -4.08 15.03 27.73
C CYS A 331 -3.81 13.62 28.30
N CYS A 332 -3.23 12.70 27.52
CA CYS A 332 -2.91 11.35 27.98
C CYS A 332 -1.51 11.32 28.61
N GLY A 333 -1.44 11.11 29.93
CA GLY A 333 -0.16 11.05 30.64
C GLY A 333 0.49 12.40 30.90
N HIS A 334 1.83 12.47 30.87
CA HIS A 334 2.63 13.67 31.15
C HIS A 334 3.46 14.03 29.92
N VAL A 335 3.39 15.28 29.49
CA VAL A 335 4.21 15.82 28.39
C VAL A 335 5.66 16.00 28.90
N ALA A 336 6.59 15.22 28.37
CA ALA A 336 8.01 15.31 28.70
C ALA A 336 8.70 16.47 27.95
N PHE A 337 8.31 16.68 26.67
CA PHE A 337 8.64 17.88 25.89
C PHE A 337 7.63 18.05 24.75
N GLY A 338 7.59 19.25 24.15
CA GLY A 338 6.59 19.63 23.16
C GLY A 338 5.24 19.95 23.80
N GLY A 339 4.15 19.65 23.10
CA GLY A 339 2.78 19.89 23.58
C GLY A 339 2.16 21.20 23.11
N GLU A 340 2.94 22.08 22.48
CA GLU A 340 2.43 23.34 21.94
C GLU A 340 1.54 23.06 20.72
N THR A 341 0.45 23.81 20.61
CA THR A 341 -0.53 23.68 19.51
C THR A 341 -0.94 25.03 18.95
N ASP A 342 -1.30 25.06 17.66
CA ASP A 342 -1.93 26.20 17.01
C ASP A 342 -3.09 25.74 16.14
N ASP A 343 -4.30 26.16 16.54
CA ASP A 343 -5.54 25.74 15.85
C ASP A 343 -5.65 26.35 14.44
N GLY A 344 -5.11 27.56 14.23
CA GLY A 344 -5.15 28.27 12.96
C GLY A 344 -4.30 27.58 11.87
N GLU A 345 -3.15 27.06 12.28
CA GLU A 345 -2.22 26.38 11.38
C GLU A 345 -2.35 24.84 11.41
N ARG A 346 -3.21 24.27 12.23
CA ARG A 346 -3.28 22.81 12.51
C ARG A 346 -1.91 22.26 12.95
N TYR A 347 -1.17 23.08 13.73
CA TYR A 347 0.15 22.76 14.23
C TYR A 347 0.07 22.04 15.57
N ILE A 348 0.85 20.96 15.71
CA ILE A 348 1.17 20.31 16.98
C ILE A 348 2.68 20.11 17.00
N ALA A 349 3.34 20.54 18.06
CA ALA A 349 4.78 20.35 18.24
C ALA A 349 5.15 18.86 18.30
N PRO A 350 6.36 18.47 17.85
CA PRO A 350 6.92 17.15 18.16
C PRO A 350 6.86 16.89 19.65
N THR A 351 6.09 15.92 20.08
CA THR A 351 5.72 15.71 21.50
C THR A 351 6.04 14.30 21.95
N VAL A 352 6.65 14.18 23.12
CA VAL A 352 6.83 12.90 23.83
C VAL A 352 5.99 12.88 25.09
N LEU A 353 5.20 11.80 25.25
CA LEU A 353 4.36 11.55 26.42
C LEU A 353 4.97 10.44 27.29
N THR A 354 4.92 10.65 28.59
CA THR A 354 5.32 9.66 29.62
C THR A 354 4.16 9.38 30.56
N ASN A 355 4.31 8.36 31.42
CA ASN A 355 3.27 7.96 32.37
C ASN A 355 1.92 7.63 31.69
N VAL A 356 1.97 7.23 30.43
CA VAL A 356 0.80 6.82 29.66
C VAL A 356 0.39 5.42 30.09
N LYS A 357 -0.90 5.21 30.30
CA LYS A 357 -1.46 3.88 30.60
C LYS A 357 -1.85 3.17 29.32
N GLU A 358 -1.79 1.85 29.35
CA GLU A 358 -2.23 1.03 28.21
C GLU A 358 -3.70 1.32 27.81
N SER A 359 -4.56 1.68 28.79
CA SER A 359 -5.98 2.01 28.61
C SER A 359 -6.24 3.40 28.02
N ASP A 360 -5.24 4.28 27.98
CA ASP A 360 -5.44 5.65 27.51
C ASP A 360 -5.77 5.68 26.02
N PRO A 361 -6.59 6.65 25.55
CA PRO A 361 -7.00 6.76 24.14
C PRO A 361 -5.83 6.76 23.17
N VAL A 362 -4.72 7.41 23.50
CA VAL A 362 -3.49 7.46 22.70
C VAL A 362 -2.88 6.06 22.46
N MET A 363 -3.14 5.09 23.34
CA MET A 363 -2.68 3.70 23.22
C MET A 363 -3.71 2.77 22.56
N GLN A 364 -4.97 3.20 22.42
CA GLN A 364 -6.06 2.40 21.85
C GLN A 364 -6.31 2.68 20.37
N GLN A 365 -5.88 3.84 19.88
CA GLN A 365 -6.10 4.28 18.51
C GLN A 365 -4.77 4.59 17.83
N GLU A 366 -4.75 4.52 16.50
CA GLU A 366 -3.66 5.03 15.70
C GLU A 366 -3.57 6.54 15.85
N ILE A 367 -2.36 7.07 16.07
CA ILE A 367 -2.15 8.48 16.37
C ILE A 367 -2.18 9.32 15.09
N LEU A 368 -1.39 8.96 14.07
CA LEU A 368 -1.23 9.71 12.82
C LEU A 368 -0.97 11.21 13.06
N GLY A 369 -0.04 11.50 13.97
CA GLY A 369 0.33 12.84 14.37
C GLY A 369 1.62 12.84 15.20
N PRO A 370 2.19 14.00 15.54
CA PRO A 370 3.54 14.10 16.10
C PRO A 370 3.59 13.86 17.61
N VAL A 371 2.92 12.83 18.08
CA VAL A 371 2.87 12.46 19.51
C VAL A 371 3.44 11.05 19.70
N LEU A 372 4.40 10.88 20.60
CA LEU A 372 5.10 9.62 20.83
C LEU A 372 5.01 9.23 22.32
N PRO A 373 4.13 8.29 22.68
CA PRO A 373 4.08 7.71 24.02
C PRO A 373 5.31 6.82 24.30
N VAL A 374 5.89 6.95 25.50
CA VAL A 374 6.96 6.11 26.01
C VAL A 374 6.47 5.35 27.24
N LEU A 375 6.41 4.03 27.11
CA LEU A 375 6.01 3.11 28.16
C LEU A 375 7.25 2.37 28.70
N THR A 376 7.30 2.17 30.00
CA THR A 376 8.36 1.37 30.63
C THR A 376 7.91 -0.06 30.85
N ILE A 377 8.84 -0.97 30.60
CA ILE A 377 8.71 -2.41 30.79
C ILE A 377 9.91 -2.93 31.55
N GLN A 378 9.75 -3.98 32.33
CA GLN A 378 10.83 -4.56 33.15
C GLN A 378 11.60 -5.65 32.41
N THR A 379 10.92 -6.40 31.55
CA THR A 379 11.48 -7.57 30.88
C THR A 379 11.12 -7.59 29.38
N LEU A 380 11.89 -8.34 28.62
CA LEU A 380 11.61 -8.60 27.21
C LEU A 380 10.28 -9.34 27.05
N GLU A 381 9.95 -10.25 27.97
CA GLU A 381 8.69 -10.99 27.99
C GLU A 381 7.47 -10.07 28.08
N GLU A 382 7.54 -9.10 29.00
CA GLU A 382 6.49 -8.07 29.13
C GLU A 382 6.29 -7.27 27.83
N ALA A 383 7.38 -6.97 27.11
CA ALA A 383 7.31 -6.29 25.82
C ALA A 383 6.60 -7.15 24.78
N ILE A 384 6.99 -8.42 24.66
CA ILE A 384 6.40 -9.37 23.70
C ILE A 384 4.91 -9.58 23.99
N ASP A 385 4.54 -9.74 25.27
CA ASP A 385 3.17 -9.90 25.69
C ASP A 385 2.32 -8.67 25.34
N LEU A 386 2.83 -7.46 25.58
CA LEU A 386 2.13 -6.22 25.26
C LEU A 386 1.97 -6.05 23.74
N ILE A 387 2.99 -6.35 22.96
CA ILE A 387 2.92 -6.33 21.49
C ILE A 387 1.82 -7.28 20.99
N ASN A 388 1.83 -8.53 21.46
CA ASN A 388 0.87 -9.54 21.04
C ASN A 388 -0.57 -9.20 21.48
N LYS A 389 -0.73 -8.62 22.66
CA LYS A 389 -2.03 -8.18 23.20
C LYS A 389 -2.66 -7.06 22.34
N LYS A 390 -1.84 -6.15 21.79
CA LYS A 390 -2.32 -5.05 20.91
C LYS A 390 -2.74 -5.53 19.52
N GLY A 391 -2.52 -6.78 19.20
CA GLY A 391 -2.85 -7.37 17.90
C GLY A 391 -1.66 -7.31 16.94
N ARG A 392 -1.95 -7.46 15.66
CA ARG A 392 -0.91 -7.51 14.61
C ARG A 392 -0.73 -6.14 13.97
N PRO A 393 0.35 -5.40 14.31
CA PRO A 393 0.60 -4.07 13.77
C PRO A 393 1.08 -4.14 12.32
N LEU A 394 1.10 -2.98 11.66
CA LEU A 394 1.66 -2.85 10.31
C LEU A 394 3.19 -3.03 10.30
N ALA A 395 3.86 -2.54 11.34
CA ALA A 395 5.30 -2.69 11.52
C ALA A 395 5.69 -2.91 12.98
N ILE A 396 6.80 -3.63 13.20
CA ILE A 396 7.49 -3.75 14.50
C ILE A 396 8.91 -3.25 14.33
N TYR A 397 9.35 -2.41 15.25
CA TYR A 397 10.70 -1.85 15.29
C TYR A 397 11.43 -2.31 16.54
N VAL A 398 12.71 -2.71 16.38
CA VAL A 398 13.55 -3.20 17.47
C VAL A 398 14.93 -2.56 17.39
N TYR A 399 15.33 -1.85 18.43
CA TYR A 399 16.67 -1.28 18.57
C TYR A 399 17.43 -2.07 19.63
N SER A 400 18.44 -2.82 19.23
CA SER A 400 19.27 -3.64 20.09
C SER A 400 20.59 -4.01 19.41
N ASP A 401 21.68 -4.05 20.15
CA ASP A 401 22.95 -4.61 19.69
C ASP A 401 23.05 -6.12 19.96
N ASN A 402 22.04 -6.69 20.64
CA ASN A 402 21.95 -8.11 20.91
C ASN A 402 21.09 -8.84 19.84
N PRO A 403 21.71 -9.66 18.96
CA PRO A 403 20.96 -10.38 17.92
C PRO A 403 19.91 -11.36 18.46
N GLN A 404 20.13 -11.93 19.68
CA GLN A 404 19.16 -12.83 20.28
C GLN A 404 17.85 -12.12 20.61
N VAL A 405 17.91 -10.89 21.15
CA VAL A 405 16.74 -10.05 21.43
C VAL A 405 15.97 -9.75 20.15
N ILE A 406 16.69 -9.39 19.07
CA ILE A 406 16.07 -9.12 17.76
C ILE A 406 15.37 -10.39 17.23
N CYS A 407 16.05 -11.54 17.25
CA CYS A 407 15.49 -12.81 16.79
C CYS A 407 14.27 -13.23 17.65
N GLU A 408 14.38 -13.10 18.97
CA GLU A 408 13.29 -13.51 19.87
C GLU A 408 12.01 -12.71 19.65
N ILE A 409 12.10 -11.38 19.50
CA ILE A 409 10.92 -10.55 19.17
C ILE A 409 10.39 -10.91 17.78
N MET A 410 11.25 -11.10 16.78
CA MET A 410 10.87 -11.45 15.42
C MET A 410 10.13 -12.79 15.36
N GLU A 411 10.58 -13.80 16.09
CA GLU A 411 10.00 -15.15 16.09
C GLU A 411 8.68 -15.24 16.89
N ARG A 412 8.57 -14.45 17.98
CA ARG A 412 7.46 -14.55 18.93
C ARG A 412 6.37 -13.49 18.70
N THR A 413 6.53 -12.61 17.72
CA THR A 413 5.54 -11.60 17.34
C THR A 413 5.15 -11.72 15.88
N CYS A 414 4.08 -11.04 15.46
CA CYS A 414 3.62 -11.06 14.08
C CYS A 414 3.19 -9.65 13.65
N SER A 415 3.68 -9.22 12.46
CA SER A 415 3.38 -7.90 11.89
C SER A 415 3.39 -7.94 10.36
N GLY A 416 2.95 -6.86 9.71
CA GLY A 416 3.10 -6.70 8.27
C GLY A 416 4.56 -6.58 7.85
N SER A 417 5.39 -5.87 8.62
CA SER A 417 6.84 -5.76 8.41
C SER A 417 7.59 -5.72 9.74
N PHE A 418 8.87 -6.06 9.70
CA PHE A 418 9.78 -6.02 10.84
C PHE A 418 11.05 -5.28 10.43
N CYS A 419 11.56 -4.39 11.28
CA CYS A 419 12.80 -3.68 11.04
C CYS A 419 13.61 -3.57 12.34
N SER A 420 14.89 -3.93 12.26
CA SER A 420 15.83 -3.78 13.39
C SER A 420 16.78 -2.62 13.15
N ASN A 421 17.09 -1.91 14.23
CA ASN A 421 18.04 -0.79 14.29
C ASN A 421 17.78 0.35 13.29
N ASP A 422 16.56 0.42 12.74
CA ASP A 422 16.05 1.56 11.98
C ASP A 422 14.52 1.59 12.05
N SER A 423 13.91 2.62 11.47
CA SER A 423 12.45 2.74 11.35
C SER A 423 12.07 3.23 9.97
N MET A 424 10.99 2.67 9.40
CA MET A 424 10.40 2.99 8.09
C MET A 424 11.28 2.70 6.87
N ILE A 425 12.59 2.53 7.03
CA ILE A 425 13.54 2.36 5.92
C ILE A 425 13.21 1.16 5.02
N GLN A 426 12.59 0.12 5.58
CA GLN A 426 12.17 -1.06 4.82
C GLN A 426 11.18 -0.72 3.68
N SER A 427 10.43 0.38 3.78
CA SER A 427 9.51 0.83 2.73
C SER A 427 10.21 1.38 1.49
N LEU A 428 11.51 1.70 1.58
CA LEU A 428 12.31 2.17 0.44
C LEU A 428 12.78 1.01 -0.47
N TYR A 429 12.66 -0.23 -0.01
CA TYR A 429 13.10 -1.42 -0.77
C TYR A 429 11.96 -1.97 -1.62
N THR A 430 11.91 -1.62 -2.89
CA THR A 430 10.90 -2.10 -3.87
C THR A 430 10.81 -3.63 -3.99
N GLY A 431 11.82 -4.37 -3.55
CA GLY A 431 11.82 -5.84 -3.51
C GLY A 431 11.16 -6.46 -2.27
N LEU A 432 10.80 -5.65 -1.26
CA LEU A 432 10.12 -6.13 -0.07
C LEU A 432 8.60 -5.93 -0.19
N PRO A 433 7.77 -6.90 0.29
CA PRO A 433 6.33 -6.72 0.30
C PRO A 433 5.93 -5.65 1.31
N CYS A 434 5.00 -4.79 0.96
CA CYS A 434 4.30 -3.89 1.85
C CYS A 434 2.87 -4.37 2.03
N GLY A 435 2.39 -4.43 3.26
CA GLY A 435 1.02 -4.84 3.56
C GLY A 435 0.85 -5.23 5.01
N GLY A 436 -0.40 -5.32 5.45
CA GLY A 436 -0.76 -5.67 6.82
C GLY A 436 -1.20 -7.10 6.97
N ILE A 437 -1.37 -7.51 8.22
CA ILE A 437 -1.91 -8.81 8.60
C ILE A 437 -2.94 -8.65 9.74
N GLY A 438 -4.06 -9.33 9.66
CA GLY A 438 -5.11 -9.23 10.67
C GLY A 438 -5.69 -7.83 10.77
N ASN A 439 -5.51 -7.13 11.91
CA ASN A 439 -6.06 -5.78 12.10
C ASN A 439 -5.38 -4.70 11.24
N SER A 440 -4.14 -4.92 10.80
CA SER A 440 -3.40 -3.98 9.97
C SER A 440 -3.63 -4.17 8.46
N GLY A 441 -4.40 -5.19 8.05
CA GLY A 441 -4.80 -5.32 6.66
C GLY A 441 -4.87 -6.73 6.12
N VAL A 442 -5.11 -6.82 4.80
CA VAL A 442 -5.19 -8.05 4.00
C VAL A 442 -4.54 -7.77 2.64
N GLY A 443 -3.70 -8.70 2.18
CA GLY A 443 -2.98 -8.54 0.92
C GLY A 443 -1.66 -7.80 1.08
N ILE A 444 -0.88 -7.80 0.01
CA ILE A 444 0.47 -7.22 -0.08
C ILE A 444 0.65 -6.51 -1.41
N TYR A 445 1.57 -5.54 -1.47
CA TYR A 445 1.93 -4.83 -2.71
C TYR A 445 3.40 -4.40 -2.65
N GLY A 446 3.89 -3.75 -3.72
CA GLY A 446 5.28 -3.33 -3.92
C GLY A 446 6.03 -4.27 -4.87
N GLY A 447 6.59 -3.73 -5.95
CA GLY A 447 7.32 -4.47 -6.96
C GLY A 447 6.54 -5.64 -7.56
N LYS A 448 7.17 -6.83 -7.59
CA LYS A 448 6.52 -8.05 -8.07
C LYS A 448 5.25 -8.42 -7.33
N TYR A 449 5.17 -8.11 -6.03
CA TYR A 449 3.97 -8.41 -5.23
C TYR A 449 2.76 -7.62 -5.71
N SER A 450 2.94 -6.37 -6.17
CA SER A 450 1.86 -5.61 -6.82
C SER A 450 1.40 -6.28 -8.10
N PHE A 451 2.33 -6.70 -8.98
CA PHE A 451 2.01 -7.42 -10.21
C PHE A 451 1.23 -8.71 -9.92
N ASP A 452 1.67 -9.50 -8.94
CA ASP A 452 1.01 -10.75 -8.55
C ASP A 452 -0.38 -10.51 -7.93
N THR A 453 -0.53 -9.46 -7.10
CA THR A 453 -1.81 -9.09 -6.46
C THR A 453 -2.87 -8.71 -7.49
N PHE A 454 -2.49 -7.99 -8.53
CA PHE A 454 -3.41 -7.60 -9.60
C PHE A 454 -3.46 -8.59 -10.77
N SER A 455 -2.92 -9.81 -10.58
CA SER A 455 -2.93 -10.89 -11.56
C SER A 455 -3.65 -12.12 -11.00
N HIS A 456 -4.41 -12.78 -11.89
CA HIS A 456 -4.93 -14.12 -11.62
C HIS A 456 -3.93 -15.19 -12.07
N SER A 457 -3.61 -16.12 -11.19
CA SER A 457 -2.74 -17.27 -11.50
C SER A 457 -3.56 -18.39 -12.16
N ARG A 458 -3.60 -18.39 -13.50
CA ARG A 458 -4.34 -19.39 -14.27
C ARG A 458 -3.52 -20.66 -14.46
N ALA A 459 -4.02 -21.79 -13.99
CA ALA A 459 -3.44 -23.08 -14.25
C ALA A 459 -3.67 -23.48 -15.71
N CYS A 460 -2.59 -23.79 -16.45
CA CYS A 460 -2.64 -24.20 -17.85
C CYS A 460 -2.04 -25.59 -18.00
N LEU A 461 -2.78 -26.47 -18.67
CA LEU A 461 -2.35 -27.79 -19.08
C LEU A 461 -2.62 -27.94 -20.58
N LEU A 462 -1.57 -28.06 -21.37
CA LEU A 462 -1.66 -28.35 -22.80
C LEU A 462 -1.21 -29.78 -23.03
N ARG A 463 -2.15 -30.65 -23.38
CA ARG A 463 -1.92 -32.09 -23.62
C ARG A 463 -2.07 -32.41 -25.10
N SER A 464 -1.16 -33.25 -25.62
CA SER A 464 -1.27 -33.77 -26.94
C SER A 464 -2.30 -34.92 -27.02
N ASN A 465 -3.07 -34.99 -28.11
CA ASN A 465 -3.98 -36.10 -28.36
C ASN A 465 -3.22 -37.45 -28.57
N ALA A 466 -1.92 -37.41 -28.85
CA ALA A 466 -1.09 -38.60 -29.05
C ALA A 466 -0.84 -39.43 -27.78
N VAL A 467 -1.18 -38.91 -26.59
CA VAL A 467 -0.96 -39.65 -25.31
C VAL A 467 -2.18 -40.49 -24.86
N GLU A 468 -3.10 -40.80 -25.76
CA GLU A 468 -4.31 -41.56 -25.42
C GLU A 468 -4.00 -42.96 -24.89
N CYS A 469 -2.90 -43.61 -25.33
CA CYS A 469 -2.45 -44.89 -24.80
C CYS A 469 -2.17 -44.89 -23.28
N ILE A 470 -1.75 -43.74 -22.72
CA ILE A 470 -1.57 -43.59 -21.27
C ILE A 470 -2.88 -43.15 -20.61
N THR A 471 -3.62 -42.28 -21.26
CA THR A 471 -4.88 -41.73 -20.78
C THR A 471 -5.94 -42.82 -20.64
N TYR A 472 -5.91 -43.85 -21.51
CA TYR A 472 -6.81 -45.00 -21.46
C TYR A 472 -6.83 -45.73 -20.11
N LEU A 473 -5.72 -45.69 -19.35
CA LEU A 473 -5.62 -46.33 -18.04
C LEU A 473 -6.61 -45.76 -16.99
N ARG A 474 -7.13 -44.57 -17.19
CA ARG A 474 -8.07 -43.91 -16.27
C ARG A 474 -9.55 -44.16 -16.58
N TYR A 475 -9.85 -44.80 -17.71
CA TYR A 475 -11.24 -45.01 -18.12
C TYR A 475 -11.83 -46.29 -17.58
N PRO A 476 -13.15 -46.33 -17.32
CA PRO A 476 -13.83 -47.58 -17.00
C PRO A 476 -13.86 -48.52 -18.21
N PRO A 477 -13.94 -49.87 -17.94
CA PRO A 477 -14.04 -50.50 -16.64
C PRO A 477 -12.72 -50.47 -15.87
N TYR A 478 -12.81 -50.15 -14.56
CA TYR A 478 -11.63 -50.00 -13.71
C TYR A 478 -11.05 -51.36 -13.29
N ALA A 479 -9.76 -51.59 -13.54
CA ALA A 479 -9.06 -52.81 -13.13
C ALA A 479 -7.98 -52.48 -12.07
N GLU A 480 -7.72 -53.40 -11.15
CA GLU A 480 -6.71 -53.28 -10.10
C GLU A 480 -5.29 -52.99 -10.64
N LYS A 481 -4.93 -53.61 -11.76
CA LYS A 481 -3.63 -53.36 -12.43
C LYS A 481 -3.51 -51.90 -12.89
N GLN A 482 -4.55 -51.34 -13.44
CA GLN A 482 -4.59 -49.94 -13.88
C GLN A 482 -4.47 -49.01 -12.68
N LEU A 483 -5.18 -49.31 -11.57
CA LEU A 483 -5.09 -48.54 -10.34
C LEU A 483 -3.68 -48.56 -9.76
N MET A 484 -3.00 -49.70 -9.70
CA MET A 484 -1.63 -49.80 -9.20
C MET A 484 -0.65 -48.99 -10.04
N LEU A 485 -0.75 -49.06 -11.39
CA LEU A 485 0.07 -48.28 -12.32
C LEU A 485 -0.14 -46.77 -12.17
N LEU A 486 -1.40 -46.34 -12.12
CA LEU A 486 -1.73 -44.92 -11.92
C LEU A 486 -1.27 -44.43 -10.57
N LYS A 487 -1.49 -45.22 -9.50
CA LYS A 487 -1.02 -44.90 -8.16
C LYS A 487 0.50 -44.72 -8.11
N TRP A 488 1.26 -45.66 -8.69
CA TRP A 488 2.71 -45.58 -8.78
C TRP A 488 3.17 -44.33 -9.54
N ALA A 489 2.58 -44.07 -10.71
CA ALA A 489 2.97 -42.94 -11.58
C ALA A 489 2.54 -41.57 -11.01
N SER A 490 1.47 -41.49 -10.20
CA SER A 490 0.97 -40.25 -9.62
C SER A 490 1.56 -39.94 -8.25
N THR A 491 2.11 -40.94 -7.55
CA THR A 491 2.60 -40.76 -6.18
C THR A 491 3.91 -39.99 -6.18
N LEU A 492 3.95 -38.86 -5.43
CA LEU A 492 5.18 -38.11 -5.20
C LEU A 492 6.10 -38.89 -4.26
N SER A 493 7.37 -39.10 -4.65
CA SER A 493 8.36 -39.70 -3.78
C SER A 493 8.77 -38.77 -2.65
N LYS A 494 8.87 -39.27 -1.42
CA LYS A 494 9.38 -38.53 -0.25
C LYS A 494 10.89 -38.21 -0.37
N LYS A 495 11.63 -38.89 -1.25
CA LYS A 495 13.05 -38.64 -1.55
C LYS A 495 13.17 -38.08 -2.96
N ASN A 496 14.09 -37.16 -3.18
CA ASN A 496 14.50 -36.66 -4.51
C ASN A 496 15.25 -37.78 -5.29
N THR A 497 14.59 -38.91 -5.55
CA THR A 497 15.17 -40.10 -6.23
C THR A 497 15.11 -40.01 -7.76
N TRP A 498 14.81 -38.84 -8.31
CA TRP A 498 14.74 -38.63 -9.77
C TRP A 498 16.10 -38.61 -10.49
N CYS A 499 17.24 -38.62 -9.76
CA CYS A 499 18.59 -38.59 -10.34
C CYS A 499 19.23 -39.98 -10.57
N GLN A 500 18.51 -41.09 -10.48
CA GLN A 500 19.13 -42.43 -10.62
C GLN A 500 18.59 -43.27 -11.75
N ILE A 501 17.76 -42.71 -12.65
CA ILE A 501 17.32 -43.44 -13.86
C ILE A 501 17.44 -42.52 -15.08
N LEU A 502 18.67 -42.23 -15.47
CA LEU A 502 19.16 -41.86 -16.81
C LEU A 502 20.55 -42.44 -16.96
#